data_e27c41f2b00d758f0e39ea40a7ccb7ed
#
_entry.id   e27c41f2b00d758f0e39ea40a7ccb7ed
#
_cell.length_a   1.000
_cell.length_b   1.000
_cell.length_c   1.000
_cell.angle_alpha   90.00
_cell.angle_beta   90.00
_cell.angle_gamma   90.00
#
_symmetry.space_group_name_H-M   'P 1'
#
loop_
_entity.id
_entity.type
_entity.pdbx_description
1 polymer ?
#
loop_
_entity_poly.entity_id
_entity_poly.type
_entity_poly.pdbx_seq_one_letter_code
_entity_poly.pdbx_strand_id
1 'polypeptide(L)'
;MKTKLFTFAAVATVLMTLSCKNAEKQTVAENKGDTLNIPECVVTTPPDSLHLDPFYAKYVDVNGLPLISSWRVPDSAFVAAHRTLYAMTCMLDSQILDTMIKSNARVAIMARYEGTTDLPEHHYLVNDTSLNWDLRARGLGGTVEEPLTSCAEENVLGYQIDKYHAEDILVHEFSHAIHCIGIIQVYPDFNKRLQKLYDKAMKSGIIEGTYRTSTIEEYWAEAVQDWFNVNAEMPHPDGKHNWCNTREELKQLDPDLYALLGEFFPETDISISKHQCENKYGKDGPYSK
;
A
#
# COMPACT_ATOMS: atom_id res chain seq x y z
N MET A 1 -9.90 17.20 88.20
CA MET A 1 -10.89 16.13 88.41
C MET A 1 -10.92 15.24 87.20
N LYS A 2 -10.41 14.04 87.34
CA LYS A 2 -11.06 12.75 87.17
C LYS A 2 -11.60 12.58 85.72
N THR A 3 -11.30 11.60 84.82
CA THR A 3 -11.13 10.16 85.13
C THR A 3 -10.49 9.50 83.92
N LYS A 4 -9.63 8.55 84.19
CA LYS A 4 -9.08 7.58 83.22
C LYS A 4 -10.19 6.65 82.70
N LEU A 5 -10.12 6.23 81.45
CA LEU A 5 -10.58 4.89 81.04
C LEU A 5 -9.68 4.26 79.98
N PHE A 6 -9.23 3.10 80.31
CA PHE A 6 -8.51 2.15 79.44
C PHE A 6 -9.47 1.44 78.53
N THR A 7 -9.11 1.18 77.30
CA THR A 7 -9.66 -0.01 76.61
C THR A 7 -8.71 -0.54 75.55
N PHE A 8 -8.42 -1.76 75.73
CA PHE A 8 -7.90 -2.88 75.03
C PHE A 8 -7.57 -2.79 73.53
N ALA A 9 -6.36 -3.24 73.21
CA ALA A 9 -5.90 -3.61 71.91
C ALA A 9 -6.60 -4.93 71.45
N ALA A 10 -7.17 -4.93 70.26
CA ALA A 10 -7.54 -6.14 69.55
C ALA A 10 -6.63 -6.26 68.32
N VAL A 11 -5.77 -7.27 68.36
CA VAL A 11 -4.94 -7.67 67.20
C VAL A 11 -5.85 -8.42 66.25
N ALA A 12 -6.16 -7.80 65.12
CA ALA A 12 -6.84 -8.49 64.01
C ALA A 12 -5.79 -8.94 62.98
N THR A 13 -5.55 -10.24 62.94
CA THR A 13 -4.73 -10.89 61.93
C THR A 13 -5.51 -10.86 60.60
N VAL A 14 -5.10 -10.03 59.65
CA VAL A 14 -5.65 -10.00 58.32
C VAL A 14 -4.89 -11.01 57.47
N LEU A 15 -5.58 -12.12 57.17
CA LEU A 15 -5.15 -13.06 56.09
C LEU A 15 -5.25 -12.31 54.76
N MET A 16 -4.10 -12.07 54.11
CA MET A 16 -4.07 -11.67 52.73
C MET A 16 -4.39 -12.87 51.85
N THR A 17 -5.61 -12.94 51.35
CA THR A 17 -5.98 -13.80 50.23
C THR A 17 -5.44 -13.12 48.96
N LEU A 18 -4.46 -13.75 48.32
CA LEU A 18 -4.07 -13.38 46.93
C LEU A 18 -5.27 -13.64 46.00
N SER A 19 -5.96 -12.59 45.61
CA SER A 19 -6.91 -12.62 44.53
C SER A 19 -6.12 -12.48 43.23
N CYS A 20 -5.93 -13.58 42.52
CA CYS A 20 -5.51 -13.57 41.12
C CYS A 20 -6.59 -12.83 40.32
N LYS A 21 -6.36 -11.57 39.98
CA LYS A 21 -7.16 -10.89 38.96
C LYS A 21 -6.87 -11.55 37.63
N ASN A 22 -7.85 -12.24 37.10
CA ASN A 22 -7.90 -12.67 35.72
C ASN A 22 -7.62 -11.45 34.83
N ALA A 23 -6.53 -11.50 34.08
CA ALA A 23 -6.35 -10.63 32.95
C ALA A 23 -7.45 -10.97 31.94
N GLU A 24 -8.43 -10.08 31.81
CA GLU A 24 -9.35 -10.11 30.69
C GLU A 24 -8.52 -10.05 29.41
N LYS A 25 -8.48 -11.17 28.71
CA LYS A 25 -8.09 -11.18 27.31
C LYS A 25 -9.09 -10.26 26.59
N GLN A 26 -8.63 -9.08 26.23
CA GLN A 26 -9.27 -8.33 25.16
C GLN A 26 -9.21 -9.24 23.92
N THR A 27 -10.32 -9.87 23.62
CA THR A 27 -10.57 -10.45 22.32
C THR A 27 -10.62 -9.29 21.35
N VAL A 28 -9.50 -9.09 20.62
CA VAL A 28 -9.53 -8.32 19.39
C VAL A 28 -10.63 -8.96 18.54
N ALA A 29 -11.64 -8.18 18.22
CA ALA A 29 -12.69 -8.62 17.31
C ALA A 29 -11.99 -9.00 16.01
N GLU A 30 -11.99 -10.29 15.69
CA GLU A 30 -11.62 -10.77 14.36
C GLU A 30 -12.62 -10.14 13.39
N ASN A 31 -12.15 -9.13 12.65
CA ASN A 31 -12.85 -8.66 11.48
C ASN A 31 -12.95 -9.87 10.54
N LYS A 32 -14.16 -10.38 10.36
CA LYS A 32 -14.51 -11.36 9.33
C LYS A 32 -14.56 -10.67 7.96
N GLY A 33 -13.44 -10.10 7.53
CA GLY A 33 -13.17 -9.84 6.13
C GLY A 33 -12.78 -11.18 5.51
N ASP A 34 -13.32 -11.52 4.36
CA ASP A 34 -12.93 -12.70 3.61
C ASP A 34 -11.42 -12.70 3.46
N THR A 35 -10.76 -13.64 4.12
CA THR A 35 -9.32 -13.79 4.01
C THR A 35 -9.03 -14.35 2.63
N LEU A 36 -8.47 -13.51 1.74
CA LEU A 36 -8.00 -13.96 0.44
C LEU A 36 -7.06 -15.15 0.62
N ASN A 37 -7.30 -16.22 -0.13
CA ASN A 37 -6.38 -17.35 -0.18
C ASN A 37 -5.19 -16.98 -1.09
N ILE A 38 -4.22 -16.26 -0.52
CA ILE A 38 -3.05 -15.78 -1.24
C ILE A 38 -2.07 -16.94 -1.40
N PRO A 39 -1.60 -17.26 -2.63
CA PRO A 39 -0.60 -18.28 -2.87
C PRO A 39 0.70 -18.00 -2.10
N GLU A 40 1.49 -19.04 -1.87
CA GLU A 40 2.82 -18.89 -1.27
C GLU A 40 3.73 -18.05 -2.17
N CYS A 41 4.42 -17.09 -1.59
CA CYS A 41 5.41 -16.27 -2.27
C CYS A 41 6.75 -17.00 -2.30
N VAL A 42 7.17 -17.47 -3.49
CA VAL A 42 8.45 -18.16 -3.68
C VAL A 42 9.38 -17.28 -4.50
N VAL A 43 10.38 -16.71 -3.85
CA VAL A 43 11.39 -15.87 -4.52
C VAL A 43 12.40 -16.76 -5.26
N THR A 44 12.56 -16.49 -6.54
CA THR A 44 13.48 -17.21 -7.45
C THR A 44 14.34 -16.23 -8.24
N THR A 45 15.20 -16.75 -9.11
CA THR A 45 15.81 -15.97 -10.20
C THR A 45 14.82 -15.77 -11.33
N PRO A 46 14.87 -14.63 -12.06
CA PRO A 46 14.03 -14.43 -13.23
C PRO A 46 14.26 -15.53 -14.27
N PRO A 47 13.18 -16.06 -14.90
CA PRO A 47 13.33 -16.99 -16.01
C PRO A 47 13.89 -16.26 -17.25
N ASP A 48 14.78 -16.93 -17.98
CA ASP A 48 15.43 -16.39 -19.19
C ASP A 48 14.44 -15.91 -20.26
N SER A 49 13.24 -16.50 -20.29
CA SER A 49 12.18 -16.13 -21.23
C SER A 49 11.66 -14.71 -21.06
N LEU A 50 11.87 -14.07 -19.90
CA LEU A 50 11.47 -12.69 -19.66
C LEU A 50 12.46 -11.67 -20.24
N HIS A 51 13.66 -12.12 -20.65
CA HIS A 51 14.71 -11.27 -21.24
C HIS A 51 14.99 -9.97 -20.46
N LEU A 52 14.96 -10.05 -19.10
CA LEU A 52 15.18 -8.91 -18.24
C LEU A 52 16.65 -8.48 -18.22
N ASP A 53 16.90 -7.21 -17.90
CA ASP A 53 18.24 -6.71 -17.65
C ASP A 53 18.91 -7.51 -16.51
N PRO A 54 20.21 -7.82 -16.57
CA PRO A 54 20.95 -8.52 -15.51
C PRO A 54 20.93 -7.82 -14.13
N PHE A 55 20.52 -6.58 -14.06
CA PHE A 55 20.24 -5.89 -12.82
C PHE A 55 19.22 -6.65 -11.95
N TYR A 56 18.21 -7.26 -12.60
CA TYR A 56 17.16 -8.00 -11.91
C TYR A 56 17.62 -9.41 -11.57
N ALA A 57 17.86 -9.64 -10.28
CA ALA A 57 18.36 -10.91 -9.76
C ALA A 57 17.30 -11.74 -9.01
N LYS A 58 16.16 -11.13 -8.68
CA LYS A 58 15.06 -11.76 -7.95
C LYS A 58 13.73 -11.58 -8.68
N TYR A 59 12.89 -12.60 -8.56
CA TYR A 59 11.62 -12.70 -9.25
C TYR A 59 10.57 -13.47 -8.47
N VAL A 60 9.33 -13.03 -8.57
CA VAL A 60 8.12 -13.75 -8.17
C VAL A 60 7.06 -13.54 -9.25
N ASP A 61 6.32 -14.58 -9.59
CA ASP A 61 5.11 -14.46 -10.41
C ASP A 61 3.91 -14.05 -9.55
N VAL A 62 3.17 -13.03 -9.98
CA VAL A 62 1.92 -12.62 -9.34
C VAL A 62 0.82 -12.61 -10.40
N ASN A 63 0.07 -13.70 -10.50
CA ASN A 63 -1.00 -13.87 -11.50
C ASN A 63 -0.52 -13.60 -12.95
N GLY A 64 0.71 -14.02 -13.28
CA GLY A 64 1.33 -13.81 -14.60
C GLY A 64 2.08 -12.47 -14.74
N LEU A 65 2.04 -11.60 -13.75
CA LEU A 65 2.80 -10.34 -13.73
C LEU A 65 4.12 -10.52 -12.98
N PRO A 66 5.28 -10.17 -13.58
CA PRO A 66 6.58 -10.23 -12.91
C PRO A 66 6.70 -9.19 -11.78
N LEU A 67 7.01 -9.66 -10.58
CA LEU A 67 7.54 -8.85 -9.49
C LEU A 67 9.04 -9.10 -9.41
N ILE A 68 9.85 -8.06 -9.61
CA ILE A 68 11.30 -8.16 -9.83
C ILE A 68 12.09 -7.18 -8.97
N SER A 69 13.35 -7.46 -8.73
CA SER A 69 14.27 -6.52 -8.09
C SER A 69 15.73 -6.92 -8.28
N SER A 70 16.63 -6.01 -7.90
CA SER A 70 18.04 -6.34 -7.69
C SER A 70 18.21 -7.36 -6.56
N TRP A 71 19.40 -7.94 -6.43
CA TRP A 71 19.74 -8.87 -5.33
C TRP A 71 19.68 -8.20 -3.94
N ARG A 72 19.70 -6.87 -3.87
CA ARG A 72 19.75 -6.09 -2.62
C ARG A 72 18.44 -6.07 -1.85
N VAL A 73 17.32 -6.23 -2.52
CA VAL A 73 16.00 -6.20 -1.89
C VAL A 73 15.79 -7.48 -1.07
N PRO A 74 15.38 -7.42 0.21
CA PRO A 74 15.13 -8.61 1.02
C PRO A 74 13.88 -9.35 0.56
N ASP A 75 13.85 -10.67 0.76
CA ASP A 75 12.70 -11.50 0.37
C ASP A 75 11.41 -11.12 1.11
N SER A 76 11.53 -10.52 2.30
CA SER A 76 10.37 -9.98 3.01
C SER A 76 9.62 -8.88 2.24
N ALA A 77 10.32 -8.08 1.43
CA ALA A 77 9.68 -7.09 0.56
C ALA A 77 8.88 -7.76 -0.55
N PHE A 78 9.39 -8.88 -1.10
CA PHE A 78 8.63 -9.68 -2.06
C PHE A 78 7.37 -10.28 -1.45
N VAL A 79 7.46 -10.81 -0.23
CA VAL A 79 6.28 -11.36 0.48
C VAL A 79 5.22 -10.29 0.70
N ALA A 80 5.61 -9.09 1.13
CA ALA A 80 4.67 -7.99 1.33
C ALA A 80 4.06 -7.50 0.00
N ALA A 81 4.90 -7.21 -1.00
CA ALA A 81 4.45 -6.75 -2.31
C ALA A 81 3.60 -7.79 -3.05
N HIS A 82 3.96 -9.08 -2.97
CA HIS A 82 3.16 -10.17 -3.54
C HIS A 82 1.71 -10.16 -3.00
N ARG A 83 1.54 -9.99 -1.69
CA ARG A 83 0.21 -9.93 -1.06
C ARG A 83 -0.60 -8.75 -1.57
N THR A 84 0.02 -7.56 -1.63
CA THR A 84 -0.59 -6.35 -2.15
C THR A 84 -1.02 -6.54 -3.61
N LEU A 85 -0.10 -6.95 -4.48
CA LEU A 85 -0.37 -7.15 -5.91
C LEU A 85 -1.41 -8.24 -6.16
N TYR A 86 -1.37 -9.34 -5.40
CA TYR A 86 -2.38 -10.39 -5.50
C TYR A 86 -3.78 -9.85 -5.16
N ALA A 87 -3.91 -9.10 -4.06
CA ALA A 87 -5.18 -8.48 -3.69
C ALA A 87 -5.70 -7.52 -4.76
N MET A 88 -4.82 -6.77 -5.42
CA MET A 88 -5.18 -5.83 -6.49
C MET A 88 -5.52 -6.51 -7.82
N THR A 89 -5.11 -7.77 -8.03
CA THR A 89 -5.27 -8.45 -9.33
C THR A 89 -6.23 -9.63 -9.32
N CYS A 90 -6.53 -10.21 -8.14
CA CYS A 90 -7.28 -11.48 -8.05
C CYS A 90 -8.74 -11.41 -8.52
N MET A 91 -9.33 -10.21 -8.60
CA MET A 91 -10.69 -9.98 -9.11
C MET A 91 -10.74 -9.27 -10.47
N LEU A 92 -9.58 -8.90 -11.01
CA LEU A 92 -9.56 -8.27 -12.33
C LEU A 92 -10.13 -9.24 -13.39
N ASP A 93 -10.91 -8.69 -14.31
CA ASP A 93 -11.33 -9.42 -15.50
C ASP A 93 -10.08 -10.01 -16.21
N SER A 94 -10.19 -11.28 -16.63
CA SER A 94 -9.09 -11.96 -17.30
C SER A 94 -8.59 -11.22 -18.54
N GLN A 95 -9.45 -10.48 -19.26
CA GLN A 95 -9.05 -9.66 -20.39
C GLN A 95 -8.16 -8.48 -19.98
N ILE A 96 -8.43 -7.87 -18.81
CA ILE A 96 -7.57 -6.80 -18.26
C ILE A 96 -6.19 -7.38 -17.95
N LEU A 97 -6.15 -8.46 -17.16
CA LEU A 97 -4.89 -9.09 -16.74
C LEU A 97 -4.08 -9.60 -17.96
N ASP A 98 -4.73 -10.29 -18.89
CA ASP A 98 -4.12 -10.76 -20.14
C ASP A 98 -3.53 -9.60 -20.98
N THR A 99 -4.23 -8.45 -20.99
CA THR A 99 -3.76 -7.26 -21.70
C THR A 99 -2.52 -6.68 -21.04
N MET A 100 -2.51 -6.58 -19.72
CA MET A 100 -1.33 -6.13 -18.94
C MET A 100 -0.13 -7.07 -19.18
N ILE A 101 -0.35 -8.39 -19.13
CA ILE A 101 0.71 -9.39 -19.38
C ILE A 101 1.26 -9.27 -20.81
N LYS A 102 0.39 -9.17 -21.81
CA LYS A 102 0.79 -9.00 -23.23
C LYS A 102 1.54 -7.67 -23.47
N SER A 103 1.25 -6.66 -22.68
CA SER A 103 1.96 -5.37 -22.71
C SER A 103 3.27 -5.40 -21.91
N ASN A 104 3.70 -6.56 -21.41
CA ASN A 104 4.88 -6.73 -20.55
C ASN A 104 4.84 -5.88 -19.25
N ALA A 105 3.65 -5.63 -18.71
CA ALA A 105 3.52 -4.96 -17.44
C ALA A 105 4.24 -5.75 -16.34
N ARG A 106 5.01 -5.05 -15.53
CA ARG A 106 5.79 -5.63 -14.42
C ARG A 106 5.97 -4.64 -13.28
N VAL A 107 6.35 -5.15 -12.13
CA VAL A 107 6.59 -4.35 -10.93
C VAL A 107 8.01 -4.54 -10.45
N ALA A 108 8.74 -3.45 -10.21
CA ALA A 108 10.08 -3.47 -9.64
C ALA A 108 10.10 -2.87 -8.23
N ILE A 109 10.74 -3.57 -7.29
CA ILE A 109 11.07 -3.00 -5.98
C ILE A 109 12.51 -2.48 -6.04
N MET A 110 12.69 -1.18 -5.78
CA MET A 110 14.00 -0.58 -5.58
C MET A 110 14.48 -0.86 -4.16
N ALA A 111 15.73 -1.27 -4.00
CA ALA A 111 16.33 -1.31 -2.68
C ALA A 111 16.40 0.11 -2.08
N ARG A 112 16.37 0.22 -0.77
CA ARG A 112 16.38 1.52 -0.07
C ARG A 112 17.58 2.42 -0.41
N TYR A 113 18.66 1.85 -0.92
CA TYR A 113 19.86 2.59 -1.40
C TYR A 113 19.92 2.74 -2.91
N GLU A 114 18.91 2.27 -3.63
CA GLU A 114 18.76 2.47 -5.05
C GLU A 114 17.81 3.65 -5.30
N GLY A 115 18.13 4.44 -6.30
CA GLY A 115 17.26 5.49 -6.78
C GLY A 115 16.38 5.02 -7.94
N THR A 116 15.44 5.85 -8.34
CA THR A 116 14.60 5.61 -9.51
C THR A 116 15.45 5.43 -10.77
N THR A 117 16.56 6.16 -10.88
CA THR A 117 17.46 6.12 -12.04
C THR A 117 18.41 4.92 -12.07
N ASP A 118 18.46 4.12 -10.99
CA ASP A 118 19.18 2.85 -10.96
C ASP A 118 18.42 1.72 -11.69
N LEU A 119 17.09 1.87 -11.85
CA LEU A 119 16.31 0.92 -12.62
C LEU A 119 16.65 1.04 -14.10
N PRO A 120 16.94 -0.08 -14.82
CA PRO A 120 17.34 -0.06 -16.22
C PRO A 120 16.36 0.71 -17.11
N GLU A 121 15.06 0.54 -16.91
CA GLU A 121 14.01 1.19 -17.69
C GLU A 121 13.94 2.70 -17.44
N HIS A 122 14.30 3.16 -16.25
CA HIS A 122 14.25 4.56 -15.85
C HIS A 122 15.61 5.26 -15.94
N HIS A 123 16.66 4.54 -16.36
CA HIS A 123 18.03 5.10 -16.40
C HIS A 123 18.16 6.35 -17.28
N TYR A 124 17.32 6.51 -18.28
CA TYR A 124 17.30 7.71 -19.14
C TYR A 124 16.98 9.00 -18.35
N LEU A 125 16.31 8.91 -17.20
CA LEU A 125 15.96 10.05 -16.34
C LEU A 125 17.20 10.73 -15.72
N VAL A 126 18.36 10.09 -15.73
CA VAL A 126 19.66 10.72 -15.38
C VAL A 126 19.94 11.96 -16.24
N ASN A 127 19.43 11.97 -17.49
CA ASN A 127 19.63 13.09 -18.42
C ASN A 127 18.67 14.26 -18.18
N ASP A 128 17.64 14.09 -17.37
CA ASP A 128 16.73 15.17 -16.97
C ASP A 128 17.35 15.97 -15.81
N THR A 129 18.05 17.05 -16.16
CA THR A 129 18.70 17.91 -15.17
C THR A 129 17.74 18.89 -14.47
N SER A 130 16.46 18.90 -14.83
CA SER A 130 15.45 19.75 -14.19
C SER A 130 15.02 19.23 -12.82
N LEU A 131 15.14 17.92 -12.58
CA LEU A 131 14.75 17.23 -11.36
C LEU A 131 15.84 16.26 -10.91
N ASN A 132 15.95 16.07 -9.60
CA ASN A 132 16.64 14.91 -9.05
C ASN A 132 15.59 13.81 -8.82
N TRP A 133 15.48 12.90 -9.79
CA TRP A 133 14.47 11.84 -9.79
C TRP A 133 14.57 10.91 -8.58
N ASP A 134 15.78 10.60 -8.12
CA ASP A 134 16.02 9.72 -6.97
C ASP A 134 15.52 10.31 -5.65
N LEU A 135 15.52 11.65 -5.56
CA LEU A 135 14.93 12.36 -4.43
C LEU A 135 13.44 12.65 -4.63
N ARG A 136 13.02 12.88 -5.88
CA ARG A 136 11.64 13.29 -6.22
C ARG A 136 10.67 12.13 -6.09
N ALA A 137 11.02 10.94 -6.60
CA ALA A 137 10.13 9.81 -6.70
C ALA A 137 10.73 8.55 -6.05
N ARG A 138 9.95 7.89 -5.21
CA ARG A 138 10.25 6.56 -4.66
C ARG A 138 9.25 5.53 -5.16
N GLY A 139 8.57 5.85 -6.25
CA GLY A 139 7.67 5.03 -7.04
C GLY A 139 7.29 5.78 -8.31
N LEU A 140 6.98 5.04 -9.37
CA LEU A 140 6.45 5.54 -10.64
C LEU A 140 5.45 4.52 -11.18
N GLY A 141 4.29 4.99 -11.65
CA GLY A 141 3.28 4.17 -12.31
C GLY A 141 3.72 3.73 -13.70
N GLY A 142 3.46 2.46 -14.04
CA GLY A 142 3.71 1.96 -15.39
C GLY A 142 2.75 2.55 -16.42
N THR A 143 3.24 2.79 -17.62
CA THR A 143 2.46 3.26 -18.78
C THR A 143 2.50 2.23 -19.92
N VAL A 144 1.74 2.47 -20.98
CA VAL A 144 1.79 1.57 -22.18
C VAL A 144 3.17 1.62 -22.83
N GLU A 145 3.81 2.80 -22.85
CA GLU A 145 5.14 3.01 -23.43
C GLU A 145 6.25 2.46 -22.53
N GLU A 146 6.05 2.53 -21.21
CA GLU A 146 7.00 2.06 -20.20
C GLU A 146 6.25 1.25 -19.14
N PRO A 147 6.00 -0.05 -19.38
CA PRO A 147 5.10 -0.87 -18.59
C PRO A 147 5.75 -1.37 -17.27
N LEU A 148 6.61 -0.57 -16.67
CA LEU A 148 7.23 -0.83 -15.37
C LEU A 148 6.61 0.06 -14.30
N THR A 149 5.91 -0.56 -13.36
CA THR A 149 5.61 0.08 -12.07
C THR A 149 6.79 -0.09 -11.14
N SER A 150 7.20 0.95 -10.44
CA SER A 150 8.24 0.87 -9.42
C SER A 150 7.76 1.34 -8.05
N CYS A 151 8.34 0.81 -7.00
CA CYS A 151 8.18 1.27 -5.62
C CYS A 151 9.44 0.99 -4.82
N ALA A 152 9.59 1.65 -3.68
CA ALA A 152 10.76 1.49 -2.84
C ALA A 152 10.55 0.52 -1.68
N GLU A 153 11.60 -0.23 -1.35
CA GLU A 153 11.66 -1.20 -0.26
C GLU A 153 11.19 -0.59 1.06
N GLU A 154 11.62 0.64 1.36
CA GLU A 154 11.28 1.31 2.61
C GLU A 154 9.78 1.60 2.75
N ASN A 155 9.07 1.85 1.65
CA ASN A 155 7.63 2.03 1.68
C ASN A 155 6.91 0.68 1.81
N VAL A 156 7.31 -0.31 1.00
CA VAL A 156 6.73 -1.67 1.05
C VAL A 156 6.84 -2.30 2.44
N LEU A 157 7.96 -2.07 3.14
CA LEU A 157 8.24 -2.64 4.46
C LEU A 157 7.94 -1.69 5.63
N GLY A 158 7.53 -0.46 5.36
CA GLY A 158 7.20 0.53 6.39
C GLY A 158 8.41 0.96 7.24
N TYR A 159 9.58 1.16 6.63
CA TYR A 159 10.77 1.62 7.36
C TYR A 159 10.61 3.06 7.84
N GLN A 160 11.29 3.41 8.94
CA GLN A 160 11.23 4.78 9.49
C GLN A 160 11.78 5.86 8.56
N ILE A 161 12.60 5.47 7.57
CA ILE A 161 13.14 6.37 6.55
C ILE A 161 12.15 6.64 5.41
N ASP A 162 11.04 5.89 5.35
CA ASP A 162 10.02 6.09 4.35
C ASP A 162 9.42 7.50 4.48
N LYS A 163 9.51 8.29 3.42
CA LYS A 163 8.99 9.68 3.42
C LYS A 163 7.48 9.78 3.27
N TYR A 164 6.83 8.70 2.86
CA TYR A 164 5.39 8.64 2.66
C TYR A 164 4.62 8.08 3.88
N HIS A 165 5.33 7.40 4.77
CA HIS A 165 4.87 6.85 6.05
C HIS A 165 3.54 6.09 6.02
N ALA A 166 2.41 6.78 5.92
CA ALA A 166 1.06 6.21 6.01
C ALA A 166 0.49 5.76 4.66
N GLU A 167 1.11 6.18 3.56
CA GLU A 167 0.66 5.82 2.22
C GLU A 167 1.36 4.55 1.71
N ASP A 168 0.62 3.66 1.06
CA ASP A 168 1.19 2.54 0.30
C ASP A 168 1.39 2.98 -1.15
N ILE A 169 2.65 3.31 -1.50
CA ILE A 169 3.01 3.80 -2.82
C ILE A 169 2.93 2.68 -3.88
N LEU A 170 3.12 1.41 -3.49
CA LEU A 170 2.91 0.31 -4.42
C LEU A 170 1.45 0.25 -4.90
N VAL A 171 0.50 0.44 -3.99
CA VAL A 171 -0.94 0.48 -4.34
C VAL A 171 -1.21 1.65 -5.27
N HIS A 172 -0.70 2.84 -4.96
CA HIS A 172 -0.87 4.04 -5.77
C HIS A 172 -0.34 3.83 -7.20
N GLU A 173 0.93 3.51 -7.33
CA GLU A 173 1.60 3.42 -8.63
C GLU A 173 1.10 2.22 -9.47
N PHE A 174 0.80 1.09 -8.83
CA PHE A 174 0.27 -0.05 -9.56
C PHE A 174 -1.19 0.16 -9.99
N SER A 175 -1.94 1.00 -9.29
CA SER A 175 -3.28 1.38 -9.72
C SER A 175 -3.27 2.19 -11.03
N HIS A 176 -2.25 3.03 -11.25
CA HIS A 176 -2.02 3.69 -12.54
C HIS A 176 -1.77 2.68 -13.66
N ALA A 177 -0.94 1.66 -13.41
CA ALA A 177 -0.70 0.60 -14.38
C ALA A 177 -1.97 -0.21 -14.72
N ILE A 178 -2.75 -0.61 -13.69
CA ILE A 178 -4.05 -1.28 -13.90
C ILE A 178 -4.97 -0.40 -14.76
N HIS A 179 -5.04 0.90 -14.48
CA HIS A 179 -5.85 1.84 -15.23
C HIS A 179 -5.39 1.97 -16.68
N CYS A 180 -4.13 2.37 -16.92
CA CYS A 180 -3.68 2.76 -18.26
C CYS A 180 -3.23 1.59 -19.14
N ILE A 181 -2.66 0.52 -18.56
CA ILE A 181 -2.20 -0.65 -19.33
C ILE A 181 -3.31 -1.71 -19.45
N GLY A 182 -4.19 -1.76 -18.46
CA GLY A 182 -5.26 -2.75 -18.37
C GLY A 182 -6.62 -2.21 -18.76
N ILE A 183 -7.26 -1.46 -17.86
CA ILE A 183 -8.69 -1.13 -17.95
C ILE A 183 -9.05 -0.37 -19.22
N ILE A 184 -8.36 0.73 -19.53
CA ILE A 184 -8.72 1.57 -20.70
C ILE A 184 -8.41 0.90 -22.03
N GLN A 185 -7.55 -0.10 -22.05
CA GLN A 185 -7.26 -0.88 -23.26
C GLN A 185 -8.39 -1.89 -23.57
N VAL A 186 -9.07 -2.38 -22.53
CA VAL A 186 -10.18 -3.32 -22.63
C VAL A 186 -11.52 -2.59 -22.70
N TYR A 187 -11.67 -1.52 -21.94
CA TYR A 187 -12.91 -0.72 -21.82
C TYR A 187 -12.68 0.74 -22.27
N PRO A 188 -12.76 1.05 -23.59
CA PRO A 188 -12.43 2.39 -24.12
C PRO A 188 -13.26 3.54 -23.55
N ASP A 189 -14.48 3.26 -23.05
CA ASP A 189 -15.35 4.25 -22.45
C ASP A 189 -15.05 4.50 -20.94
N PHE A 190 -14.11 3.77 -20.35
CA PHE A 190 -13.81 3.87 -18.92
C PHE A 190 -13.40 5.29 -18.51
N ASN A 191 -12.46 5.90 -19.24
CA ASN A 191 -12.03 7.27 -18.95
C ASN A 191 -13.17 8.29 -19.03
N LYS A 192 -14.17 8.08 -19.91
CA LYS A 192 -15.36 8.91 -19.97
C LYS A 192 -16.25 8.74 -18.73
N ARG A 193 -16.33 7.52 -18.18
CA ARG A 193 -17.04 7.27 -16.90
C ARG A 193 -16.30 7.95 -15.75
N LEU A 194 -14.99 7.72 -15.64
CA LEU A 194 -14.15 8.28 -14.58
C LEU A 194 -14.16 9.81 -14.62
N GLN A 195 -14.04 10.42 -15.80
CA GLN A 195 -14.09 11.87 -15.98
C GLN A 195 -15.41 12.48 -15.45
N LYS A 196 -16.55 11.83 -15.69
CA LYS A 196 -17.84 12.31 -15.16
C LYS A 196 -17.86 12.30 -13.63
N LEU A 197 -17.27 11.29 -12.99
CA LEU A 197 -17.19 11.23 -11.53
C LEU A 197 -16.24 12.31 -11.01
N TYR A 198 -15.08 12.46 -11.62
CA TYR A 198 -14.13 13.51 -11.32
C TYR A 198 -14.75 14.92 -11.43
N ASP A 199 -15.42 15.22 -12.54
CA ASP A 199 -16.08 16.51 -12.75
C ASP A 199 -17.16 16.78 -11.69
N LYS A 200 -17.90 15.73 -11.28
CA LYS A 200 -18.88 15.81 -10.19
C LYS A 200 -18.21 16.09 -8.85
N ALA A 201 -17.14 15.39 -8.54
CA ALA A 201 -16.36 15.56 -7.31
C ALA A 201 -15.74 16.96 -7.23
N MET A 202 -15.14 17.42 -8.32
CA MET A 202 -14.60 18.80 -8.44
C MET A 202 -15.68 19.85 -8.21
N LYS A 203 -16.83 19.70 -8.89
CA LYS A 203 -17.95 20.66 -8.78
C LYS A 203 -18.58 20.71 -7.38
N SER A 204 -18.59 19.57 -6.68
CA SER A 204 -19.12 19.50 -5.30
C SER A 204 -18.15 19.96 -4.23
N GLY A 205 -16.86 20.10 -4.58
CA GLY A 205 -15.79 20.49 -3.66
C GLY A 205 -15.35 19.40 -2.69
N ILE A 206 -15.81 18.15 -2.83
CA ILE A 206 -15.51 17.06 -1.89
C ILE A 206 -14.03 16.63 -1.90
N ILE A 207 -13.32 16.92 -2.97
CA ILE A 207 -11.88 16.64 -3.12
C ILE A 207 -11.02 17.90 -3.11
N GLU A 208 -11.60 19.07 -2.82
CA GLU A 208 -10.87 20.34 -2.80
C GLU A 208 -9.71 20.33 -1.81
N GLY A 209 -8.56 20.84 -2.24
CA GLY A 209 -7.35 20.90 -1.41
C GLY A 209 -6.67 19.54 -1.20
N THR A 210 -6.93 18.56 -2.07
CA THR A 210 -6.25 17.25 -2.08
C THR A 210 -5.53 17.00 -3.41
N TYR A 211 -4.64 16.01 -3.43
CA TYR A 211 -3.91 15.59 -4.64
C TYR A 211 -4.84 15.00 -5.71
N ARG A 212 -6.00 14.48 -5.31
CA ARG A 212 -7.07 13.98 -6.22
C ARG A 212 -7.55 15.02 -7.23
N THR A 213 -7.35 16.33 -6.96
CA THR A 213 -7.73 17.41 -7.90
C THR A 213 -6.75 17.57 -9.06
N SER A 214 -5.61 16.90 -9.04
CA SER A 214 -4.54 17.10 -10.04
C SER A 214 -4.92 16.58 -11.42
N THR A 215 -5.34 15.32 -11.50
CA THR A 215 -5.78 14.64 -12.73
C THR A 215 -6.82 13.55 -12.44
N ILE A 216 -7.45 12.99 -13.47
CA ILE A 216 -8.36 11.84 -13.30
C ILE A 216 -7.62 10.58 -12.86
N GLU A 217 -6.34 10.45 -13.25
CA GLU A 217 -5.48 9.34 -12.88
C GLU A 217 -5.15 9.39 -11.38
N GLU A 218 -4.87 10.59 -10.84
CA GLU A 218 -4.63 10.76 -9.40
C GLU A 218 -5.93 10.60 -8.59
N TYR A 219 -7.06 11.07 -9.13
CA TYR A 219 -8.37 10.82 -8.51
C TYR A 219 -8.65 9.33 -8.39
N TRP A 220 -8.30 8.53 -9.40
CA TRP A 220 -8.38 7.08 -9.37
C TRP A 220 -7.40 6.47 -8.37
N ALA A 221 -6.11 6.82 -8.44
CA ALA A 221 -5.06 6.20 -7.64
C ALA A 221 -5.23 6.43 -6.13
N GLU A 222 -5.54 7.67 -5.74
CA GLU A 222 -5.86 8.04 -4.36
C GLU A 222 -7.07 7.25 -3.82
N ALA A 223 -8.11 7.08 -4.65
CA ALA A 223 -9.28 6.31 -4.23
C ALA A 223 -8.99 4.81 -4.14
N VAL A 224 -8.08 4.25 -4.93
CA VAL A 224 -7.64 2.86 -4.79
C VAL A 224 -6.86 2.68 -3.48
N GLN A 225 -6.05 3.66 -3.04
CA GLN A 225 -5.42 3.62 -1.72
C GLN A 225 -6.48 3.62 -0.59
N ASP A 226 -7.53 4.46 -0.69
CA ASP A 226 -8.63 4.43 0.29
C ASP A 226 -9.36 3.08 0.29
N TRP A 227 -9.63 2.52 -0.91
CA TRP A 227 -10.30 1.24 -1.06
C TRP A 227 -9.60 0.12 -0.27
N PHE A 228 -8.28 0.12 -0.25
CA PHE A 228 -7.47 -0.85 0.45
C PHE A 228 -7.05 -0.43 1.87
N ASN A 229 -7.56 0.71 2.39
CA ASN A 229 -7.25 1.26 3.72
C ASN A 229 -5.75 1.57 3.92
N VAL A 230 -5.10 2.10 2.90
CA VAL A 230 -3.64 2.35 2.88
C VAL A 230 -3.28 3.76 2.43
N ASN A 231 -4.19 4.71 2.54
CA ASN A 231 -3.94 6.13 2.29
C ASN A 231 -3.60 6.87 3.60
N ALA A 232 -3.04 8.07 3.49
CA ALA A 232 -2.78 8.93 4.63
C ALA A 232 -4.04 9.72 5.03
N GLU A 233 -4.22 9.89 6.35
CA GLU A 233 -5.29 10.71 6.93
C GLU A 233 -4.77 12.09 7.31
N MET A 234 -5.52 13.13 6.94
CA MET A 234 -5.34 14.49 7.44
C MET A 234 -6.69 15.08 7.85
N PRO A 235 -6.85 15.57 9.09
CA PRO A 235 -8.13 16.11 9.58
C PRO A 235 -8.70 17.25 8.73
N HIS A 236 -7.82 17.98 8.06
CA HIS A 236 -8.14 19.05 7.12
C HIS A 236 -7.28 18.89 5.86
N PRO A 237 -7.79 19.30 4.68
CA PRO A 237 -7.01 19.25 3.44
C PRO A 237 -5.68 19.99 3.58
N ASP A 238 -4.58 19.32 3.22
CA ASP A 238 -3.21 19.83 3.34
C ASP A 238 -2.52 20.05 1.98
N GLY A 239 -3.27 19.92 0.91
CA GLY A 239 -2.79 19.97 -0.48
C GLY A 239 -2.55 18.60 -1.09
N LYS A 240 -2.60 17.54 -0.28
CA LYS A 240 -2.47 16.13 -0.70
C LYS A 240 -3.63 15.29 -0.19
N HIS A 241 -3.82 15.24 1.11
CA HIS A 241 -4.78 14.37 1.78
C HIS A 241 -5.87 15.15 2.48
N ASN A 242 -6.93 14.47 2.88
CA ASN A 242 -7.98 14.93 3.76
C ASN A 242 -8.34 13.83 4.78
N TRP A 243 -9.52 13.90 5.39
CA TRP A 243 -9.98 12.92 6.37
C TRP A 243 -10.32 11.54 5.77
N CYS A 244 -10.48 11.45 4.44
CA CYS A 244 -10.85 10.20 3.78
C CYS A 244 -9.59 9.41 3.44
N ASN A 245 -9.39 8.28 4.11
CA ASN A 245 -8.26 7.37 3.89
C ASN A 245 -8.63 5.88 4.00
N THR A 246 -9.94 5.60 4.18
CA THR A 246 -10.46 4.24 4.29
C THR A 246 -11.59 3.99 3.30
N ARG A 247 -11.86 2.72 3.01
CA ARG A 247 -12.96 2.27 2.15
C ARG A 247 -14.32 2.77 2.64
N GLU A 248 -14.55 2.72 3.94
CA GLU A 248 -15.81 3.19 4.53
C GLU A 248 -15.97 4.71 4.41
N GLU A 249 -14.89 5.45 4.53
CA GLU A 249 -14.89 6.90 4.35
C GLU A 249 -15.02 7.29 2.89
N LEU A 250 -14.37 6.54 1.97
CA LEU A 250 -14.57 6.73 0.53
C LEU A 250 -16.03 6.53 0.14
N LYS A 251 -16.69 5.52 0.70
CA LYS A 251 -18.12 5.28 0.48
C LYS A 251 -19.00 6.45 0.94
N GLN A 252 -18.59 7.13 2.00
CA GLN A 252 -19.29 8.32 2.51
C GLN A 252 -18.98 9.56 1.65
N LEU A 253 -17.71 9.74 1.29
CA LEU A 253 -17.23 10.92 0.56
C LEU A 253 -17.70 10.90 -0.89
N ASP A 254 -17.47 9.78 -1.58
CA ASP A 254 -17.74 9.60 -3.01
C ASP A 254 -18.32 8.21 -3.31
N PRO A 255 -19.62 8.01 -3.05
CA PRO A 255 -20.27 6.71 -3.22
C PRO A 255 -20.27 6.21 -4.68
N ASP A 256 -20.22 7.10 -5.65
CA ASP A 256 -20.19 6.70 -7.06
C ASP A 256 -18.80 6.16 -7.45
N LEU A 257 -17.73 6.79 -6.97
CA LEU A 257 -16.36 6.29 -7.16
C LEU A 257 -16.15 4.98 -6.40
N TYR A 258 -16.66 4.89 -5.16
CA TYR A 258 -16.67 3.64 -4.40
C TYR A 258 -17.31 2.50 -5.21
N ALA A 259 -18.50 2.75 -5.81
CA ALA A 259 -19.19 1.73 -6.61
C ALA A 259 -18.38 1.34 -7.86
N LEU A 260 -17.69 2.30 -8.49
CA LEU A 260 -16.83 2.03 -9.64
C LEU A 260 -15.64 1.13 -9.26
N LEU A 261 -14.98 1.39 -8.12
CA LEU A 261 -13.85 0.57 -7.64
C LEU A 261 -14.26 -0.87 -7.32
N GLY A 262 -15.47 -1.07 -6.80
CA GLY A 262 -16.03 -2.40 -6.51
C GLY A 262 -16.26 -3.28 -7.74
N GLU A 263 -16.20 -2.71 -8.97
CA GLU A 263 -16.22 -3.50 -10.21
C GLU A 263 -14.88 -4.23 -10.46
N PHE A 264 -13.77 -3.80 -9.82
CA PHE A 264 -12.42 -4.26 -10.11
C PHE A 264 -11.72 -4.91 -8.92
N PHE A 265 -12.01 -4.47 -7.68
CA PHE A 265 -11.23 -4.84 -6.51
C PHE A 265 -12.07 -5.53 -5.42
N PRO A 266 -11.47 -6.52 -4.70
CA PRO A 266 -12.14 -7.14 -3.55
C PRO A 266 -12.21 -6.18 -2.36
N GLU A 267 -13.24 -6.32 -1.54
CA GLU A 267 -13.33 -5.63 -0.25
C GLU A 267 -12.41 -6.32 0.78
N THR A 268 -11.11 -6.17 0.59
CA THR A 268 -10.10 -6.74 1.50
C THR A 268 -9.22 -5.62 2.08
N ASP A 269 -8.64 -5.88 3.24
CA ASP A 269 -7.69 -4.99 3.90
C ASP A 269 -6.27 -5.53 3.68
N ILE A 270 -5.41 -4.72 3.05
CA ILE A 270 -4.00 -5.04 2.81
C ILE A 270 -3.04 -4.27 3.70
N SER A 271 -3.54 -3.33 4.52
CA SER A 271 -2.75 -2.57 5.49
C SER A 271 -1.95 -3.47 6.45
N ILE A 272 -2.48 -4.66 6.74
CA ILE A 272 -1.85 -5.67 7.60
C ILE A 272 -0.47 -6.08 7.07
N SER A 273 -0.26 -6.12 5.75
CA SER A 273 1.04 -6.50 5.17
C SER A 273 2.14 -5.53 5.57
N LYS A 274 1.85 -4.24 5.55
CA LYS A 274 2.77 -3.16 5.92
C LYS A 274 3.10 -3.19 7.42
N HIS A 275 2.10 -3.42 8.27
CA HIS A 275 2.28 -3.51 9.73
C HIS A 275 2.96 -4.80 10.19
N GLN A 276 2.75 -5.92 9.51
CA GLN A 276 3.39 -7.20 9.85
C GLN A 276 4.89 -7.24 9.53
N CYS A 277 5.34 -6.40 8.63
CA CYS A 277 6.75 -6.24 8.30
C CYS A 277 7.46 -5.22 9.19
N GLU A 278 6.80 -4.78 10.30
CA GLU A 278 7.32 -3.76 11.20
C GLU A 278 8.81 -3.91 11.43
N ASN A 279 9.52 -2.99 10.84
CA ASN A 279 10.83 -2.48 11.20
C ASN A 279 11.79 -3.45 11.88
N LYS A 280 11.80 -4.72 11.43
CA LYS A 280 12.73 -5.76 11.89
C LYS A 280 14.19 -5.30 11.82
N TYR A 281 14.48 -4.36 10.95
CA TYR A 281 15.82 -3.86 10.66
C TYR A 281 16.01 -2.41 11.14
N GLY A 282 15.06 -1.81 11.82
CA GLY A 282 15.15 -0.43 12.29
C GLY A 282 15.31 0.60 11.17
N LYS A 283 15.91 1.74 11.50
CA LYS A 283 16.18 2.82 10.55
C LYS A 283 16.96 2.41 9.31
N ASP A 284 17.84 1.45 9.49
CA ASP A 284 18.90 1.19 8.53
C ASP A 284 18.61 0.00 7.63
N GLY A 285 17.55 -0.80 7.91
CA GLY A 285 17.25 -2.02 7.17
C GLY A 285 18.39 -3.04 7.17
N PRO A 286 18.31 -4.12 6.37
CA PRO A 286 19.29 -5.19 6.37
C PRO A 286 20.63 -4.82 5.74
N TYR A 287 20.69 -3.75 4.95
CA TYR A 287 21.89 -3.31 4.26
C TYR A 287 22.29 -1.92 4.75
N SER A 288 23.18 -1.86 5.76
CA SER A 288 23.86 -0.62 6.11
C SER A 288 24.97 -0.34 5.07
N LYS A 289 25.12 0.92 4.68
CA LYS A 289 26.27 1.33 3.86
C LYS A 289 27.55 1.16 4.65
#